data_0ee0294210b61182c08765bdbe6fa56c
#
_entry.id   0ee0294210b61182c08765bdbe6fa56c
#
_cell.length_a   1.000
_cell.length_b   1.000
_cell.length_c   1.000
_cell.angle_alpha   90.00
_cell.angle_beta   90.00
_cell.angle_gamma   90.00
#
_symmetry.space_group_name_H-M   'P 1'
#
loop_
_entity.id
_entity.type
_entity.pdbx_description
1 polymer ?
#
loop_
_entity_poly.entity_id
_entity_poly.type
_entity_poly.pdbx_seq_one_letter_code
_entity_poly.pdbx_strand_id
1 'polypeptide(L)'
;MFFNKKNKEENTSNLVKIAALLIHTAKIDQNYSIEEEEIIKKTLVSLGAEQSDLDNLITKASKSEENANQILDFTREIKNLEEMDKIKIVKSLWKIIYSNKDADIYETNLMRRLAGLLYIDSKVMGDIKEEIKKEYL
;
A
#
# COMPACT_ATOMS: atom_id res chain seq x y z
N MET A 1 -14.51 -2.91 10.94
CA MET A 1 -13.79 -1.71 10.48
C MET A 1 -12.36 -1.72 10.97
N PHE A 2 -11.44 -1.35 10.12
CA PHE A 2 -10.02 -1.24 10.43
C PHE A 2 -9.75 -0.30 11.61
N PHE A 3 -10.50 0.81 11.69
CA PHE A 3 -10.24 1.85 12.66
C PHE A 3 -11.21 1.82 13.84
N ASN A 4 -10.61 1.94 15.03
CA ASN A 4 -11.34 2.11 16.26
C ASN A 4 -11.61 3.63 16.44
N LYS A 5 -12.85 4.02 16.67
CA LYS A 5 -13.25 5.42 16.84
C LYS A 5 -12.55 6.12 18.01
N LYS A 6 -12.03 5.36 18.98
CA LYS A 6 -11.38 5.92 20.16
C LYS A 6 -9.97 6.44 19.90
N ASN A 7 -9.37 6.14 18.75
CA ASN A 7 -7.96 6.45 18.48
C ASN A 7 -7.77 7.04 17.09
N LYS A 8 -8.45 8.16 16.84
CA LYS A 8 -8.48 8.81 15.54
C LYS A 8 -7.09 9.23 15.05
N GLU A 9 -6.22 9.72 15.95
CA GLU A 9 -4.86 10.16 15.59
C GLU A 9 -4.00 8.99 15.17
N GLU A 10 -4.07 7.88 15.90
CA GLU A 10 -3.34 6.65 15.56
C GLU A 10 -3.82 6.10 14.22
N ASN A 11 -5.14 6.09 13.99
CA ASN A 11 -5.72 5.63 12.74
C ASN A 11 -5.25 6.48 11.57
N THR A 12 -5.20 7.80 11.74
CA THR A 12 -4.70 8.72 10.71
C THR A 12 -3.22 8.45 10.42
N SER A 13 -2.42 8.26 11.48
CA SER A 13 -1.00 7.94 11.33
C SER A 13 -0.81 6.64 10.55
N ASN A 14 -1.59 5.61 10.84
CA ASN A 14 -1.53 4.35 10.13
C ASN A 14 -1.89 4.50 8.65
N LEU A 15 -2.93 5.28 8.35
CA LEU A 15 -3.32 5.54 6.97
C LEU A 15 -2.22 6.29 6.20
N VAL A 16 -1.56 7.25 6.85
CA VAL A 16 -0.44 7.97 6.23
C VAL A 16 0.69 7.00 5.88
N LYS A 17 1.02 6.08 6.79
CA LYS A 17 2.09 5.10 6.55
C LYS A 17 1.73 4.09 5.46
N ILE A 18 0.49 3.64 5.44
CA ILE A 18 -0.01 2.78 4.38
C ILE A 18 0.09 3.50 3.03
N ALA A 19 -0.39 4.73 2.96
CA ALA A 19 -0.33 5.53 1.75
C ALA A 19 1.13 5.78 1.32
N ALA A 20 2.03 6.04 2.27
CA ALA A 20 3.44 6.24 1.98
C ALA A 20 4.07 4.99 1.37
N LEU A 21 3.73 3.81 1.87
CA LEU A 21 4.21 2.54 1.28
C LEU A 21 3.70 2.37 -0.15
N LEU A 22 2.43 2.66 -0.37
CA LEU A 22 1.83 2.55 -1.71
C LEU A 22 2.48 3.56 -2.68
N ILE A 23 2.71 4.78 -2.24
CA ILE A 23 3.39 5.81 -3.04
C ILE A 23 4.83 5.38 -3.35
N HIS A 24 5.53 4.83 -2.36
CA HIS A 24 6.90 4.35 -2.56
C HIS A 24 6.94 3.29 -3.66
N THR A 25 6.00 2.35 -3.65
CA THR A 25 5.90 1.31 -4.68
C THR A 25 5.62 1.92 -6.05
N ALA A 26 4.72 2.91 -6.10
CA ALA A 26 4.39 3.59 -7.36
C ALA A 26 5.57 4.37 -7.94
N LYS A 27 6.46 4.86 -7.10
CA LYS A 27 7.63 5.64 -7.53
C LYS A 27 8.84 4.83 -7.96
N ILE A 28 8.81 3.50 -7.79
CA ILE A 28 9.97 2.66 -8.12
C ILE A 28 10.38 2.83 -9.58
N ASP A 29 9.43 2.96 -10.49
CA ASP A 29 9.70 3.17 -11.91
C ASP A 29 9.79 4.65 -12.29
N GLN A 30 9.80 5.54 -11.29
CA GLN A 30 9.88 6.99 -11.43
C GLN A 30 8.67 7.62 -12.15
N ASN A 31 7.56 6.90 -12.20
CA ASN A 31 6.37 7.35 -12.94
C ASN A 31 5.10 7.18 -12.11
N TYR A 32 4.96 8.01 -11.07
CA TYR A 32 3.77 8.02 -10.23
C TYR A 32 2.61 8.63 -11.00
N SER A 33 1.73 7.79 -11.54
CA SER A 33 0.64 8.19 -12.43
C SER A 33 -0.65 8.53 -11.68
N ILE A 34 -1.57 9.17 -12.40
CA ILE A 34 -2.92 9.45 -11.89
C ILE A 34 -3.66 8.13 -11.61
N GLU A 35 -3.48 7.13 -12.47
CA GLU A 35 -4.08 5.81 -12.26
C GLU A 35 -3.62 5.17 -10.95
N GLU A 36 -2.33 5.25 -10.66
CA GLU A 36 -1.77 4.74 -9.41
C GLU A 36 -2.30 5.50 -8.20
N GLU A 37 -2.42 6.81 -8.29
CA GLU A 37 -3.00 7.63 -7.22
C GLU A 37 -4.46 7.24 -6.96
N GLU A 38 -5.23 6.95 -8.00
CA GLU A 38 -6.61 6.48 -7.87
C GLU A 38 -6.69 5.15 -7.12
N ILE A 39 -5.78 4.22 -7.42
CA ILE A 39 -5.70 2.94 -6.71
C ILE A 39 -5.45 3.19 -5.22
N ILE A 40 -4.52 4.08 -4.90
CA ILE A 40 -4.16 4.42 -3.52
C ILE A 40 -5.37 5.01 -2.79
N LYS A 41 -6.05 5.97 -3.41
CA LYS A 41 -7.22 6.61 -2.80
C LYS A 41 -8.34 5.60 -2.52
N LYS A 42 -8.63 4.72 -3.47
CA LYS A 42 -9.64 3.68 -3.29
C LYS A 42 -9.29 2.74 -2.13
N THR A 43 -8.02 2.39 -2.01
CA THR A 43 -7.55 1.54 -0.92
C THR A 43 -7.75 2.22 0.42
N LEU A 44 -7.38 3.50 0.53
CA LEU A 44 -7.54 4.24 1.77
C LEU A 44 -9.02 4.32 2.19
N VAL A 45 -9.92 4.54 1.23
CA VAL A 45 -11.37 4.53 1.52
C VAL A 45 -11.80 3.15 2.01
N SER A 46 -11.34 2.09 1.38
CA SER A 46 -11.69 0.71 1.79
C SER A 46 -11.18 0.38 3.19
N LEU A 47 -10.16 1.09 3.66
CA LEU A 47 -9.60 0.94 5.00
C LEU A 47 -10.21 1.91 6.02
N GLY A 48 -11.17 2.69 5.62
CA GLY A 48 -11.92 3.56 6.53
C GLY A 48 -11.68 5.06 6.41
N ALA A 49 -10.84 5.49 5.46
CA ALA A 49 -10.61 6.92 5.24
C ALA A 49 -11.86 7.59 4.67
N GLU A 50 -12.11 8.81 5.10
CA GLU A 50 -13.19 9.61 4.54
C GLU A 50 -12.73 10.27 3.24
N GLN A 51 -13.66 10.39 2.30
CA GLN A 51 -13.39 10.98 0.99
C GLN A 51 -12.80 12.39 1.13
N SER A 52 -13.32 13.17 2.09
CA SER A 52 -12.87 14.55 2.33
C SER A 52 -11.45 14.67 2.85
N ASP A 53 -10.89 13.58 3.40
CA ASP A 53 -9.54 13.56 3.98
C ASP A 53 -8.47 13.06 3.01
N LEU A 54 -8.87 12.53 1.86
CA LEU A 54 -7.92 11.84 0.96
C LEU A 54 -6.78 12.74 0.49
N ASP A 55 -7.07 13.96 0.06
CA ASP A 55 -6.02 14.85 -0.45
C ASP A 55 -5.00 15.18 0.64
N ASN A 56 -5.48 15.40 1.86
CA ASN A 56 -4.62 15.67 3.00
C ASN A 56 -3.76 14.46 3.36
N LEU A 57 -4.36 13.27 3.34
CA LEU A 57 -3.62 12.02 3.59
C LEU A 57 -2.54 11.79 2.55
N ILE A 58 -2.85 11.99 1.28
CA ILE A 58 -1.87 11.83 0.19
C ILE A 58 -0.73 12.83 0.34
N THR A 59 -1.04 14.09 0.67
CA THR A 59 -0.02 15.12 0.88
C THR A 59 0.93 14.75 2.01
N LYS A 60 0.39 14.32 3.15
CA LYS A 60 1.20 13.90 4.30
C LYS A 60 2.02 12.64 3.98
N ALA A 61 1.41 11.70 3.28
CA ALA A 61 2.08 10.46 2.90
C ALA A 61 3.24 10.72 1.94
N SER A 62 3.05 11.63 0.98
CA SER A 62 4.10 12.01 0.03
C SER A 62 5.31 12.59 0.75
N LYS A 63 5.08 13.47 1.72
CA LYS A 63 6.17 14.03 2.54
C LYS A 63 6.87 12.97 3.37
N SER A 64 6.10 12.07 3.97
CA SER A 64 6.65 10.98 4.77
C SER A 64 7.51 10.06 3.90
N GLU A 65 7.07 9.75 2.70
CA GLU A 65 7.82 8.89 1.76
C GLU A 65 9.11 9.58 1.31
N GLU A 66 9.08 10.87 0.99
CA GLU A 66 10.26 11.63 0.57
C GLU A 66 11.33 11.70 1.67
N ASN A 67 10.90 11.76 2.92
CA ASN A 67 11.80 11.90 4.06
C ASN A 67 12.26 10.56 4.65
N ALA A 68 11.70 9.44 4.19
CA ALA A 68 12.02 8.14 4.72
C ALA A 68 13.30 7.58 4.09
N ASN A 69 14.11 6.95 4.92
CA ASN A 69 15.35 6.31 4.46
C ASN A 69 15.16 4.82 4.18
N GLN A 70 14.13 4.21 4.72
CA GLN A 70 13.91 2.77 4.63
C GLN A 70 12.43 2.43 4.58
N ILE A 71 12.11 1.36 3.86
CA ILE A 71 10.75 0.84 3.79
C ILE A 71 10.20 0.43 5.16
N LEU A 72 11.08 0.07 6.09
CA LEU A 72 10.71 -0.27 7.48
C LEU A 72 9.96 0.86 8.18
N ASP A 73 10.19 2.11 7.77
CA ASP A 73 9.49 3.26 8.33
C ASP A 73 7.98 3.18 8.10
N PHE A 74 7.56 2.42 7.09
CA PHE A 74 6.14 2.28 6.73
C PHE A 74 5.53 0.95 7.15
N THR A 75 6.33 -0.09 7.28
CA THR A 75 5.81 -1.45 7.48
C THR A 75 5.61 -1.82 8.95
N ARG A 76 6.25 -1.10 9.86
CA ARG A 76 6.26 -1.45 11.28
C ARG A 76 4.87 -1.58 11.89
N GLU A 77 3.98 -0.65 11.63
CA GLU A 77 2.61 -0.68 12.13
C GLU A 77 1.71 -1.60 11.30
N ILE A 78 1.99 -1.70 10.00
CA ILE A 78 1.16 -2.50 9.08
C ILE A 78 1.20 -3.98 9.44
N LYS A 79 2.34 -4.49 9.88
CA LYS A 79 2.50 -5.91 10.22
C LYS A 79 1.56 -6.40 11.31
N ASN A 80 1.05 -5.49 12.15
CA ASN A 80 0.18 -5.83 13.27
C ASN A 80 -1.32 -5.70 12.93
N LEU A 81 -1.66 -5.31 11.71
CA LEU A 81 -3.04 -5.20 11.28
C LEU A 81 -3.69 -6.56 11.13
N GLU A 82 -5.02 -6.57 11.08
CA GLU A 82 -5.77 -7.78 10.79
C GLU A 82 -5.46 -8.28 9.38
N GLU A 83 -5.54 -9.59 9.20
CA GLU A 83 -5.21 -10.25 7.92
C GLU A 83 -6.00 -9.66 6.75
N MET A 84 -7.29 -9.38 6.93
CA MET A 84 -8.14 -8.81 5.88
C MET A 84 -7.61 -7.45 5.40
N ASP A 85 -7.13 -6.63 6.32
CA ASP A 85 -6.61 -5.30 5.98
C ASP A 85 -5.25 -5.41 5.28
N LYS A 86 -4.40 -6.32 5.73
CA LYS A 86 -3.14 -6.59 5.04
C LYS A 86 -3.37 -7.07 3.61
N ILE A 87 -4.36 -7.93 3.42
CA ILE A 87 -4.71 -8.44 2.08
C ILE A 87 -5.14 -7.28 1.17
N LYS A 88 -5.94 -6.35 1.67
CA LYS A 88 -6.34 -5.17 0.91
C LYS A 88 -5.12 -4.35 0.45
N ILE A 89 -4.16 -4.18 1.36
CA ILE A 89 -2.92 -3.44 1.07
C ILE A 89 -2.11 -4.18 0.01
N VAL A 90 -1.93 -5.49 0.16
CA VAL A 90 -1.17 -6.29 -0.79
C VAL A 90 -1.83 -6.30 -2.17
N LYS A 91 -3.14 -6.41 -2.24
CA LYS A 91 -3.87 -6.31 -3.52
C LYS A 91 -3.57 -4.98 -4.20
N SER A 92 -3.58 -3.89 -3.45
CA SER A 92 -3.28 -2.55 -3.99
C SER A 92 -1.85 -2.44 -4.48
N LEU A 93 -0.90 -3.02 -3.75
CA LEU A 93 0.51 -3.04 -4.16
C LEU A 93 0.65 -3.74 -5.52
N TRP A 94 0.04 -4.92 -5.68
CA TRP A 94 0.08 -5.63 -6.95
C TRP A 94 -0.65 -4.88 -8.07
N LYS A 95 -1.77 -4.20 -7.76
CA LYS A 95 -2.46 -3.38 -8.75
C LYS A 95 -1.58 -2.24 -9.24
N ILE A 96 -0.86 -1.58 -8.34
CA ILE A 96 0.07 -0.51 -8.71
C ILE A 96 1.16 -1.06 -9.63
N ILE A 97 1.73 -2.20 -9.27
CA ILE A 97 2.78 -2.85 -10.07
C ILE A 97 2.27 -3.19 -11.47
N TYR A 98 1.11 -3.84 -11.57
CA TYR A 98 0.56 -4.28 -12.86
C TYR A 98 -0.10 -3.15 -13.65
N SER A 99 -0.40 -2.01 -13.04
CA SER A 99 -0.96 -0.88 -13.78
C SER A 99 0.01 -0.36 -14.85
N ASN A 100 1.29 -0.61 -14.69
CA ASN A 100 2.34 -0.31 -15.66
C ASN A 100 2.56 -1.44 -16.67
N LYS A 101 1.77 -2.48 -16.60
CA LYS A 101 1.77 -3.67 -17.49
C LYS A 101 2.98 -4.58 -17.37
N ASP A 102 4.05 -4.14 -16.71
CA ASP A 102 5.26 -4.93 -16.52
C ASP A 102 5.70 -4.90 -15.06
N ALA A 103 5.67 -6.06 -14.41
CA ALA A 103 6.27 -6.21 -13.08
C ALA A 103 7.76 -6.49 -13.28
N ASP A 104 8.60 -5.49 -13.08
CA ASP A 104 10.03 -5.69 -13.23
C ASP A 104 10.64 -6.41 -12.02
N ILE A 105 11.95 -6.71 -12.10
CA ILE A 105 12.64 -7.46 -11.07
C ILE A 105 12.70 -6.70 -9.74
N TYR A 106 12.80 -5.37 -9.78
CA TYR A 106 12.85 -4.55 -8.55
C TYR A 106 11.52 -4.60 -7.81
N GLU A 107 10.42 -4.52 -8.54
CA GLU A 107 9.08 -4.59 -7.97
C GLU A 107 8.79 -5.98 -7.40
N THR A 108 9.19 -7.02 -8.10
CA THR A 108 9.05 -8.40 -7.65
C THR A 108 9.86 -8.65 -6.36
N ASN A 109 11.09 -8.14 -6.32
CA ASN A 109 11.94 -8.26 -5.14
C ASN A 109 11.37 -7.47 -3.95
N LEU A 110 10.82 -6.29 -4.21
CA LEU A 110 10.13 -5.51 -3.18
C LEU A 110 8.98 -6.32 -2.56
N MET A 111 8.16 -6.94 -3.40
CA MET A 111 7.00 -7.71 -2.91
C MET A 111 7.43 -8.93 -2.10
N ARG A 112 8.50 -9.59 -2.49
CA ARG A 112 9.06 -10.71 -1.73
C ARG A 112 9.52 -10.26 -0.35
N ARG A 113 10.21 -9.12 -0.29
CA ARG A 113 10.65 -8.52 0.96
C ARG A 113 9.46 -8.12 1.84
N LEU A 114 8.43 -7.53 1.24
CA LEU A 114 7.24 -7.10 1.97
C LEU A 114 6.47 -8.28 2.58
N ALA A 115 6.45 -9.42 1.92
CA ALA A 115 5.82 -10.62 2.48
C ALA A 115 6.39 -10.94 3.86
N GLY A 116 7.72 -10.89 4.00
CA GLY A 116 8.38 -11.10 5.28
C GLY A 116 8.09 -9.97 6.27
N LEU A 117 8.21 -8.72 5.84
CA LEU A 117 8.05 -7.56 6.72
C LEU A 117 6.61 -7.41 7.24
N LEU A 118 5.63 -7.80 6.45
CA LEU A 118 4.21 -7.68 6.81
C LEU A 118 3.65 -8.95 7.45
N TYR A 119 4.48 -9.97 7.63
CA TYR A 119 4.06 -11.27 8.18
C TYR A 119 2.94 -11.91 7.36
N ILE A 120 3.11 -11.91 6.04
CA ILE A 120 2.17 -12.53 5.11
C ILE A 120 2.79 -13.78 4.53
N ASP A 121 2.04 -14.89 4.54
CA ASP A 121 2.47 -16.15 3.99
C ASP A 121 2.80 -15.98 2.50
N SER A 122 3.89 -16.58 2.06
CA SER A 122 4.34 -16.51 0.67
C SER A 122 3.30 -17.04 -0.31
N LYS A 123 2.56 -18.07 0.10
CA LYS A 123 1.49 -18.62 -0.74
C LYS A 123 0.35 -17.63 -0.93
N VAL A 124 -0.06 -16.97 0.16
CA VAL A 124 -1.10 -15.94 0.12
C VAL A 124 -0.64 -14.80 -0.79
N MET A 125 0.60 -14.38 -0.64
CA MET A 125 1.19 -13.33 -1.48
C MET A 125 1.15 -13.71 -2.97
N GLY A 126 1.54 -14.93 -3.30
CA GLY A 126 1.52 -15.44 -4.66
C GLY A 126 0.12 -15.60 -5.24
N ASP A 127 -0.84 -16.05 -4.42
CA ASP A 127 -2.24 -16.19 -4.85
C ASP A 127 -2.84 -14.83 -5.20
N ILE A 128 -2.56 -13.81 -4.39
CA ILE A 128 -3.02 -12.44 -4.65
C ILE A 128 -2.39 -11.90 -5.92
N LYS A 129 -1.10 -12.15 -6.11
CA LYS A 129 -0.39 -11.75 -7.33
C LYS A 129 -1.10 -12.29 -8.57
N GLU A 130 -1.40 -13.59 -8.58
CA GLU A 130 -2.06 -14.23 -9.74
C GLU A 130 -3.46 -13.69 -9.96
N GLU A 131 -4.21 -13.44 -8.89
CA GLU A 131 -5.54 -12.86 -8.98
C GLU A 131 -5.50 -11.48 -9.66
N ILE A 132 -4.60 -10.62 -9.20
CA ILE A 132 -4.49 -9.26 -9.73
C ILE A 132 -3.93 -9.27 -11.15
N LYS A 133 -2.95 -10.13 -11.41
CA LYS A 133 -2.37 -10.28 -12.75
C LYS A 133 -3.44 -10.54 -13.80
N LYS A 134 -4.41 -11.39 -13.48
CA LYS A 134 -5.51 -11.73 -14.39
C LYS A 134 -6.38 -10.52 -14.73
N GLU A 135 -6.53 -9.57 -13.81
CA GLU A 135 -7.31 -8.35 -14.04
C GLU A 135 -6.65 -7.44 -15.08
N TYR A 136 -5.33 -7.49 -15.20
CA TYR A 136 -4.54 -6.57 -16.03
C TYR A 136 -4.02 -7.21 -17.33
N LEU A 137 -4.23 -8.51 -17.51
CA LEU A 137 -3.78 -9.21 -18.72
C LEU A 137 -5.00 -9.75 -19.56
#